data_998e3a5407d0315b69c606b811ceb0d0
#
_entry.id   998e3a5407d0315b69c606b811ceb0d0
#
_cell.length_a   1.000
_cell.length_b   1.000
_cell.length_c   1.000
_cell.angle_alpha   90.00
_cell.angle_beta   90.00
_cell.angle_gamma   90.00
#
_symmetry.space_group_name_H-M   'P 1'
#
loop_
_entity.id
_entity.type
_entity.pdbx_description
1 polymer ?
#
loop_
_entity_poly.entity_id
_entity_poly.type
_entity_poly.pdbx_seq_one_letter_code
_entity_poly.pdbx_strand_id
1 'polypeptide(L)'
;DLLVTESRLFITNLLWGEDPDLRALFDAPYTYLNDALARFYGVPGVDGPNFRKVALDPNQRAGILTQGAVMAATAKANMTSPVFRGQYVRERVLCTPLPPPPPNIPVVPPSPDPNSSTREKFEEHDRNPACAGCHKLMDPVGYGFENFDAVGRWRTEENGHPIDASC
;
A
#
# COMPACT_ATOMS: atom_id res chain seq x y z
N ASP A 1 3.02 7.15 -15.34
CA ASP A 1 1.66 7.60 -15.70
C ASP A 1 0.60 6.51 -15.74
N LEU A 2 0.93 5.23 -16.00
CA LEU A 2 -0.07 4.15 -16.05
C LEU A 2 -0.78 3.96 -14.72
N LEU A 3 -0.06 3.98 -13.61
CA LEU A 3 -0.61 3.87 -12.25
C LEU A 3 -1.60 4.99 -11.92
N VAL A 4 -1.27 6.23 -12.31
CA VAL A 4 -2.16 7.38 -12.11
C VAL A 4 -3.40 7.28 -13.01
N THR A 5 -3.23 6.78 -14.24
CA THR A 5 -4.36 6.55 -15.15
C THR A 5 -5.32 5.49 -14.62
N GLU A 6 -4.81 4.40 -14.07
CA GLU A 6 -5.58 3.38 -13.37
C GLU A 6 -6.49 3.99 -12.30
N SER A 7 -5.88 4.72 -11.35
CA SER A 7 -6.63 5.30 -10.23
C SER A 7 -7.64 6.34 -10.68
N ARG A 8 -7.29 7.16 -11.69
CA ARG A 8 -8.21 8.14 -12.27
C ARG A 8 -9.41 7.46 -12.91
N LEU A 9 -9.21 6.42 -13.71
CA LEU A 9 -10.29 5.67 -14.35
C LEU A 9 -11.17 4.98 -13.31
N PHE A 10 -10.54 4.38 -12.29
CA PHE A 10 -11.25 3.72 -11.20
C PHE A 10 -12.19 4.71 -10.48
N ILE A 11 -11.67 5.85 -10.02
CA ILE A 11 -12.47 6.88 -9.32
C ILE A 11 -13.54 7.46 -10.24
N THR A 12 -13.19 7.77 -11.51
CA THR A 12 -14.16 8.33 -12.46
C THR A 12 -15.34 7.40 -12.68
N ASN A 13 -15.08 6.11 -12.89
CA ASN A 13 -16.16 5.13 -13.09
C ASN A 13 -16.95 4.84 -11.83
N LEU A 14 -16.30 4.91 -10.66
CA LEU A 14 -16.97 4.74 -9.36
C LEU A 14 -17.98 5.86 -9.09
N LEU A 15 -17.62 7.11 -9.43
CA LEU A 15 -18.44 8.28 -9.09
C LEU A 15 -19.46 8.63 -10.16
N TRP A 16 -19.15 8.41 -11.44
CA TRP A 16 -19.98 8.81 -12.60
C TRP A 16 -20.31 7.66 -13.53
N GLY A 17 -20.11 6.41 -13.12
CA GLY A 17 -20.54 5.22 -13.83
C GLY A 17 -22.05 5.00 -13.73
N GLU A 18 -22.53 3.93 -14.35
CA GLU A 18 -23.97 3.59 -14.39
C GLU A 18 -24.51 3.16 -13.03
N ASP A 19 -23.67 2.59 -12.15
CA ASP A 19 -24.05 2.12 -10.81
C ASP A 19 -23.01 2.55 -9.78
N PRO A 20 -23.09 3.79 -9.28
CA PRO A 20 -22.12 4.33 -8.34
C PRO A 20 -22.32 3.73 -6.93
N ASP A 21 -21.35 2.97 -6.45
CA ASP A 21 -21.27 2.47 -5.08
C ASP A 21 -19.96 2.91 -4.41
N LEU A 22 -20.04 3.85 -3.47
CA LEU A 22 -18.87 4.37 -2.77
C LEU A 22 -18.14 3.33 -1.91
N ARG A 23 -18.81 2.24 -1.51
CA ARG A 23 -18.14 1.14 -0.79
C ARG A 23 -17.10 0.48 -1.67
N ALA A 24 -17.38 0.36 -2.96
CA ALA A 24 -16.46 -0.17 -3.95
C ALA A 24 -15.12 0.61 -4.02
N LEU A 25 -15.02 1.81 -3.43
CA LEU A 25 -13.75 2.53 -3.29
C LEU A 25 -12.71 1.69 -2.54
N PHE A 26 -13.15 0.88 -1.56
CA PHE A 26 -12.27 0.11 -0.68
C PHE A 26 -12.29 -1.40 -0.93
N ASP A 27 -13.37 -1.94 -1.48
CA ASP A 27 -13.57 -3.38 -1.60
C ASP A 27 -13.81 -3.90 -3.02
N ALA A 28 -13.79 -3.03 -4.04
CA ALA A 28 -14.01 -3.46 -5.42
C ALA A 28 -12.97 -4.50 -5.87
N PRO A 29 -13.40 -5.71 -6.30
CA PRO A 29 -12.50 -6.74 -6.79
C PRO A 29 -12.16 -6.53 -8.30
N TYR A 30 -11.94 -5.28 -8.70
CA TYR A 30 -11.58 -4.91 -10.07
C TYR A 30 -10.77 -3.61 -10.10
N THR A 31 -10.08 -3.41 -11.21
CA THR A 31 -9.44 -2.14 -11.55
C THR A 31 -9.48 -1.91 -13.07
N TYR A 32 -8.76 -0.89 -13.54
CA TYR A 32 -8.62 -0.58 -14.97
C TYR A 32 -7.18 -0.79 -15.41
N LEU A 33 -6.96 -1.74 -16.32
CA LEU A 33 -5.64 -2.11 -16.81
C LEU A 33 -5.59 -2.05 -18.34
N ASN A 34 -4.42 -1.71 -18.86
CA ASN A 34 -3.98 -2.06 -20.20
C ASN A 34 -2.96 -3.19 -20.12
N ASP A 35 -2.46 -3.67 -21.26
CA ASP A 35 -1.49 -4.78 -21.34
C ASP A 35 -0.19 -4.50 -20.56
N ALA A 36 0.32 -3.26 -20.60
CA ALA A 36 1.56 -2.89 -19.95
C ALA A 36 1.41 -2.91 -18.42
N LEU A 37 0.31 -2.35 -17.89
CA LEU A 37 0.06 -2.34 -16.45
C LEU A 37 -0.33 -3.72 -15.93
N ALA A 38 -1.05 -4.51 -16.72
CA ALA A 38 -1.39 -5.88 -16.38
C ALA A 38 -0.13 -6.76 -16.24
N ARG A 39 0.80 -6.67 -17.19
CA ARG A 39 2.10 -7.33 -17.08
C ARG A 39 2.89 -6.87 -15.86
N PHE A 40 2.85 -5.58 -15.55
CA PHE A 40 3.52 -5.02 -14.37
C PHE A 40 2.99 -5.61 -13.06
N TYR A 41 1.67 -5.83 -12.97
CA TYR A 41 1.02 -6.44 -11.80
C TYR A 41 1.02 -7.98 -11.82
N GLY A 42 1.40 -8.61 -12.93
CA GLY A 42 1.30 -10.05 -13.10
C GLY A 42 -0.12 -10.57 -13.35
N VAL A 43 -1.02 -9.69 -13.85
CA VAL A 43 -2.41 -10.05 -14.18
C VAL A 43 -2.48 -10.57 -15.61
N PRO A 44 -2.85 -11.84 -15.84
CA PRO A 44 -2.90 -12.43 -17.17
C PRO A 44 -4.15 -12.01 -17.97
N GLY A 45 -4.15 -12.23 -19.29
CA GLY A 45 -5.34 -12.13 -20.15
C GLY A 45 -5.76 -10.69 -20.50
N VAL A 46 -4.86 -9.72 -20.35
CA VAL A 46 -5.11 -8.33 -20.73
C VAL A 46 -4.19 -7.94 -21.88
N ASP A 47 -4.76 -7.69 -23.06
CA ASP A 47 -4.03 -7.36 -24.27
C ASP A 47 -4.40 -5.98 -24.80
N GLY A 48 -3.42 -5.33 -25.43
CA GLY A 48 -3.59 -4.05 -26.13
C GLY A 48 -3.43 -2.82 -25.24
N PRO A 49 -3.26 -1.64 -25.86
CA PRO A 49 -2.87 -0.41 -25.19
C PRO A 49 -4.01 0.28 -24.43
N ASN A 50 -5.26 -0.08 -24.70
CA ASN A 50 -6.43 0.59 -24.13
C ASN A 50 -6.74 0.03 -22.74
N PHE A 51 -7.00 0.92 -21.80
CA PHE A 51 -7.47 0.56 -20.47
C PHE A 51 -8.89 -0.02 -20.54
N ARG A 52 -9.11 -1.08 -19.78
CA ARG A 52 -10.43 -1.70 -19.60
C ARG A 52 -10.61 -2.19 -18.18
N LYS A 53 -11.86 -2.35 -17.75
CA LYS A 53 -12.19 -2.94 -16.46
C LYS A 53 -11.75 -4.40 -16.42
N VAL A 54 -11.01 -4.78 -15.40
CA VAL A 54 -10.42 -6.12 -15.21
C VAL A 54 -10.71 -6.60 -13.80
N ALA A 55 -11.27 -7.79 -13.68
CA ALA A 55 -11.46 -8.44 -12.38
C ALA A 55 -10.11 -8.85 -11.78
N LEU A 56 -9.99 -8.70 -10.48
CA LEU A 56 -8.80 -9.04 -9.70
C LEU A 56 -9.10 -10.18 -8.73
N ASP A 57 -8.06 -10.84 -8.25
CA ASP A 57 -8.16 -11.75 -7.11
C ASP A 57 -8.40 -10.92 -5.83
N PRO A 58 -9.58 -11.01 -5.19
CA PRO A 58 -9.89 -10.22 -4.00
C PRO A 58 -9.02 -10.60 -2.78
N ASN A 59 -8.35 -11.77 -2.81
CA ASN A 59 -7.40 -12.15 -1.77
C ASN A 59 -6.06 -11.42 -1.90
N GLN A 60 -5.82 -10.81 -3.05
CA GLN A 60 -4.60 -10.03 -3.30
C GLN A 60 -4.90 -8.54 -3.39
N ARG A 61 -5.90 -8.13 -4.15
CA ARG A 61 -6.16 -6.72 -4.46
C ARG A 61 -7.64 -6.41 -4.38
N ALA A 62 -7.98 -5.33 -3.67
CA ALA A 62 -9.30 -4.75 -3.68
C ALA A 62 -9.23 -3.24 -3.45
N GLY A 63 -10.07 -2.51 -4.16
CA GLY A 63 -10.23 -1.07 -4.00
C GLY A 63 -8.97 -0.24 -4.27
N ILE A 64 -9.08 1.05 -3.99
CA ILE A 64 -8.06 2.06 -4.33
C ILE A 64 -6.78 1.92 -3.51
N LEU A 65 -6.88 1.47 -2.25
CA LEU A 65 -5.74 1.40 -1.33
C LEU A 65 -4.68 0.38 -1.77
N THR A 66 -5.04 -0.58 -2.63
CA THR A 66 -4.11 -1.59 -3.15
C THR A 66 -3.57 -1.24 -4.55
N GLN A 67 -3.94 -0.08 -5.11
CA GLN A 67 -3.43 0.35 -6.41
C GLN A 67 -2.00 0.87 -6.33
N GLY A 68 -1.24 0.66 -7.39
CA GLY A 68 0.17 1.01 -7.43
C GLY A 68 0.46 2.49 -7.21
N ALA A 69 -0.43 3.39 -7.61
CA ALA A 69 -0.26 4.83 -7.36
C ALA A 69 -0.27 5.15 -5.86
N VAL A 70 -1.16 4.53 -5.08
CA VAL A 70 -1.24 4.73 -3.62
C VAL A 70 -0.03 4.07 -2.95
N MET A 71 0.34 2.86 -3.38
CA MET A 71 1.52 2.16 -2.85
C MET A 71 2.80 2.95 -3.09
N ALA A 72 2.98 3.50 -4.29
CA ALA A 72 4.14 4.32 -4.62
C ALA A 72 4.16 5.66 -3.88
N ALA A 73 3.01 6.32 -3.72
CA ALA A 73 2.92 7.59 -2.98
C ALA A 73 3.19 7.43 -1.47
N THR A 74 3.04 6.22 -0.94
CA THR A 74 3.24 5.90 0.48
C THR A 74 4.49 5.03 0.73
N ALA A 75 5.41 4.97 -0.23
CA ALA A 75 6.69 4.29 -0.11
C ALA A 75 7.85 5.28 -0.02
N LYS A 76 9.03 4.77 0.33
CA LYS A 76 10.31 5.46 0.15
C LYS A 76 10.88 5.14 -1.23
N ALA A 77 11.91 5.88 -1.64
CA ALA A 77 12.51 5.71 -2.96
C ALA A 77 13.07 4.29 -3.23
N ASN A 78 13.47 3.58 -2.20
CA ASN A 78 14.16 2.29 -2.29
C ASN A 78 13.54 1.17 -1.45
N MET A 79 12.42 1.42 -0.74
CA MET A 79 11.77 0.43 0.12
C MET A 79 10.32 0.78 0.41
N THR A 80 9.55 -0.19 0.87
CA THR A 80 8.22 0.03 1.43
C THR A 80 8.31 0.83 2.73
N SER A 81 7.17 1.37 3.18
CA SER A 81 7.09 2.09 4.45
C SER A 81 5.77 1.79 5.16
N PRO A 82 5.74 0.83 6.05
CA PRO A 82 4.56 0.56 6.89
C PRO A 82 4.09 1.83 7.61
N VAL A 83 5.02 2.62 8.11
CA VAL A 83 4.74 3.91 8.79
C VAL A 83 3.93 4.84 7.90
N PHE A 84 4.39 5.13 6.67
CA PHE A 84 3.69 6.04 5.76
C PHE A 84 2.34 5.48 5.30
N ARG A 85 2.26 4.16 5.05
CA ARG A 85 1.00 3.48 4.68
C ARG A 85 -0.01 3.55 5.81
N GLY A 86 0.40 3.23 7.02
CA GLY A 86 -0.45 3.28 8.21
C GLY A 86 -0.88 4.70 8.56
N GLN A 87 0.02 5.68 8.52
CA GLN A 87 -0.28 7.08 8.70
C GLN A 87 -1.29 7.57 7.65
N TYR A 88 -1.08 7.25 6.37
CA TYR A 88 -2.00 7.62 5.29
C TYR A 88 -3.42 7.11 5.54
N VAL A 89 -3.56 5.84 5.90
CA VAL A 89 -4.88 5.26 6.19
C VAL A 89 -5.52 5.95 7.40
N ARG A 90 -4.80 6.14 8.49
CA ARG A 90 -5.34 6.77 9.69
C ARG A 90 -5.77 8.21 9.45
N GLU A 91 -4.90 9.00 8.86
CA GLU A 91 -5.13 10.45 8.73
C GLU A 91 -6.04 10.80 7.56
N ARG A 92 -5.89 10.12 6.40
CA ARG A 92 -6.59 10.48 5.17
C ARG A 92 -7.86 9.67 4.92
N VAL A 93 -7.92 8.45 5.41
CA VAL A 93 -9.09 7.58 5.21
C VAL A 93 -9.98 7.57 6.45
N LEU A 94 -9.39 7.37 7.63
CA LEU A 94 -10.13 7.27 8.90
C LEU A 94 -10.31 8.62 9.61
N CYS A 95 -9.71 9.70 9.11
CA CYS A 95 -9.76 11.04 9.71
C CYS A 95 -9.34 11.06 11.20
N THR A 96 -8.41 10.18 11.58
CA THR A 96 -7.87 10.07 12.94
C THR A 96 -6.41 10.53 12.96
N PRO A 97 -6.15 11.84 13.18
CA PRO A 97 -4.78 12.35 13.16
C PRO A 97 -3.92 11.73 14.26
N LEU A 98 -2.65 11.52 13.94
CA LEU A 98 -1.67 11.09 14.91
C LEU A 98 -1.20 12.28 15.76
N PRO A 99 -0.87 12.05 17.05
CA PRO A 99 -0.25 13.09 17.85
C PRO A 99 1.12 13.47 17.23
N PRO A 100 1.53 14.75 17.32
CA PRO A 100 2.85 15.13 16.85
C PRO A 100 3.94 14.38 17.63
N PRO A 101 5.07 14.05 17.00
CA PRO A 101 6.17 13.40 17.68
C PRO A 101 6.67 14.32 18.83
N PRO A 102 7.08 13.74 19.96
CA PRO A 102 7.66 14.53 21.03
C PRO A 102 8.87 15.34 20.56
N PRO A 103 9.07 16.56 21.04
CA PRO A 103 10.21 17.37 20.65
C PRO A 103 11.53 16.70 21.06
N ASN A 104 12.56 16.83 20.22
CA ASN A 104 13.91 16.33 20.46
C ASN A 104 14.10 14.82 20.45
N ILE A 105 13.18 14.04 19.90
CA ILE A 105 13.46 12.64 19.61
C ILE A 105 14.33 12.56 18.35
N PRO A 106 15.52 11.95 18.41
CA PRO A 106 16.29 11.71 17.20
C PRO A 106 15.54 10.76 16.27
N VAL A 107 15.43 11.13 15.01
CA VAL A 107 14.90 10.22 13.99
C VAL A 107 15.94 9.12 13.79
N VAL A 108 15.70 7.96 14.38
CA VAL A 108 16.52 6.76 14.17
C VAL A 108 15.92 6.01 13.01
N PRO A 109 16.64 5.84 11.88
CA PRO A 109 16.14 5.01 10.80
C PRO A 109 16.00 3.55 11.24
N PRO A 110 15.12 2.77 10.62
CA PRO A 110 15.07 1.32 10.84
C PRO A 110 16.43 0.67 10.60
N SER A 111 16.65 -0.50 11.19
CA SER A 111 17.91 -1.27 11.04
C SER A 111 18.36 -1.33 9.57
N PRO A 112 19.64 -1.05 9.29
CA PRO A 112 20.17 -1.13 7.94
C PRO A 112 20.44 -2.56 7.46
N ASP A 113 20.15 -3.62 8.25
CA ASP A 113 20.44 -4.99 7.87
C ASP A 113 19.72 -5.34 6.54
N PRO A 114 20.48 -5.61 5.46
CA PRO A 114 19.88 -5.89 4.16
C PRO A 114 19.17 -7.26 4.11
N ASN A 115 19.45 -8.15 5.06
CA ASN A 115 18.90 -9.49 5.09
C ASN A 115 17.56 -9.57 5.85
N SER A 116 17.24 -8.59 6.69
CA SER A 116 15.97 -8.54 7.42
C SER A 116 14.81 -8.10 6.54
N SER A 117 13.61 -8.60 6.83
CA SER A 117 12.37 -8.09 6.25
C SER A 117 12.09 -6.64 6.70
N THR A 118 11.25 -5.94 5.97
CA THR A 118 10.82 -4.59 6.38
C THR A 118 10.17 -4.62 7.77
N ARG A 119 9.33 -5.61 8.05
CA ARG A 119 8.67 -5.77 9.36
C ARG A 119 9.69 -5.89 10.50
N GLU A 120 10.67 -6.78 10.38
CA GLU A 120 11.71 -6.98 11.42
C GLU A 120 12.48 -5.69 11.71
N LYS A 121 12.81 -4.92 10.66
CA LYS A 121 13.51 -3.63 10.81
C LYS A 121 12.70 -2.61 11.60
N PHE A 122 11.40 -2.54 11.36
CA PHE A 122 10.53 -1.58 12.06
C PHE A 122 10.20 -2.06 13.48
N GLU A 123 9.95 -3.34 13.70
CA GLU A 123 9.73 -3.90 15.04
C GLU A 123 10.94 -3.70 15.97
N GLU A 124 12.17 -3.76 15.45
CA GLU A 124 13.37 -3.43 16.20
C GLU A 124 13.38 -1.95 16.63
N HIS A 125 13.01 -1.04 15.71
CA HIS A 125 12.90 0.39 15.99
C HIS A 125 11.83 0.67 17.05
N ASP A 126 10.70 -0.03 17.02
CA ASP A 126 9.56 0.16 17.92
C ASP A 126 9.79 -0.34 19.35
N ARG A 127 10.89 -1.04 19.61
CA ARG A 127 11.31 -1.41 20.97
C ARG A 127 11.68 -0.19 21.80
N ASN A 128 11.99 0.93 21.17
CA ASN A 128 12.24 2.18 21.89
C ASN A 128 10.90 2.75 22.42
N PRO A 129 10.72 2.88 23.76
CA PRO A 129 9.47 3.37 24.34
C PRO A 129 9.04 4.76 23.86
N ALA A 130 10.01 5.60 23.47
CA ALA A 130 9.74 6.94 22.95
C ALA A 130 9.11 6.90 21.55
N CYS A 131 9.35 5.85 20.77
CA CYS A 131 8.82 5.65 19.42
C CYS A 131 7.53 4.84 19.45
N ALA A 132 7.45 3.83 20.31
CA ALA A 132 6.38 2.85 20.40
C ALA A 132 4.98 3.47 20.55
N GLY A 133 4.86 4.62 21.22
CA GLY A 133 3.58 5.27 21.46
C GLY A 133 2.83 5.66 20.19
N CYS A 134 3.54 6.17 19.18
CA CYS A 134 2.97 6.55 17.88
C CYS A 134 2.94 5.34 16.93
N HIS A 135 4.02 4.55 16.87
CA HIS A 135 4.16 3.44 15.94
C HIS A 135 3.09 2.36 16.14
N LYS A 136 2.74 2.00 17.37
CA LYS A 136 1.63 1.08 17.68
C LYS A 136 0.28 1.50 17.09
N LEU A 137 0.09 2.76 16.78
CA LEU A 137 -1.15 3.26 16.20
C LEU A 137 -1.21 3.14 14.67
N MET A 138 -0.08 3.11 13.99
CA MET A 138 -0.03 3.15 12.52
C MET A 138 0.62 1.92 11.89
N ASP A 139 1.68 1.37 12.48
CA ASP A 139 2.45 0.30 11.85
C ASP A 139 1.66 -0.99 11.63
N PRO A 140 0.80 -1.45 12.57
CA PRO A 140 -0.04 -2.62 12.29
C PRO A 140 -0.88 -2.46 11.02
N VAL A 141 -1.49 -1.28 10.83
CA VAL A 141 -2.26 -0.99 9.61
C VAL A 141 -1.35 -1.01 8.37
N GLY A 142 -0.15 -0.47 8.51
CA GLY A 142 0.84 -0.44 7.42
C GLY A 142 1.36 -1.82 7.04
N TYR A 143 1.60 -2.70 8.01
CA TYR A 143 2.02 -4.09 7.75
C TYR A 143 1.01 -4.86 6.91
N GLY A 144 -0.28 -4.59 7.03
CA GLY A 144 -1.33 -5.16 6.19
C GLY A 144 -1.10 -4.96 4.67
N PHE A 145 -0.23 -4.03 4.28
CA PHE A 145 0.12 -3.77 2.89
C PHE A 145 1.49 -4.31 2.47
N GLU A 146 2.23 -5.04 3.31
CA GLU A 146 3.60 -5.46 2.97
C GLU A 146 3.68 -6.54 1.89
N ASN A 147 2.59 -7.22 1.57
CA ASN A 147 2.51 -8.01 0.35
C ASN A 147 2.61 -7.18 -0.94
N PHE A 148 2.56 -5.85 -0.85
CA PHE A 148 2.84 -4.96 -1.98
C PHE A 148 4.23 -4.34 -1.84
N ASP A 149 5.04 -4.44 -2.90
CA ASP A 149 6.31 -3.73 -2.94
C ASP A 149 6.13 -2.20 -3.00
N ALA A 150 7.21 -1.45 -3.13
CA ALA A 150 7.18 0.01 -3.14
C ALA A 150 6.39 0.61 -4.31
N VAL A 151 6.13 -0.14 -5.37
CA VAL A 151 5.39 0.30 -6.56
C VAL A 151 4.08 -0.48 -6.78
N GLY A 152 3.68 -1.27 -5.77
CA GLY A 152 2.40 -1.96 -5.75
C GLY A 152 2.36 -3.30 -6.48
N ARG A 153 3.48 -3.95 -6.76
CA ARG A 153 3.48 -5.34 -7.22
C ARG A 153 3.28 -6.28 -6.05
N TRP A 154 2.49 -7.32 -6.25
CA TRP A 154 2.28 -8.35 -5.24
C TRP A 154 3.52 -9.20 -5.04
N ARG A 155 3.85 -9.49 -3.78
CA ARG A 155 4.98 -10.34 -3.36
C ARG A 155 4.61 -11.15 -2.12
N THR A 156 5.19 -12.32 -1.96
CA THR A 156 5.00 -13.21 -0.81
C THR A 156 6.26 -13.35 0.04
N GLU A 157 7.39 -12.87 -0.48
CA GLU A 157 8.69 -12.92 0.17
C GLU A 157 9.44 -11.60 0.03
N GLU A 158 10.26 -11.28 1.01
CA GLU A 158 11.20 -10.16 1.00
C GLU A 158 12.53 -10.61 1.60
N ASN A 159 13.63 -10.43 0.85
CA ASN A 159 14.98 -10.82 1.28
C ASN A 159 15.10 -12.29 1.72
N GLY A 160 14.29 -13.19 1.14
CA GLY A 160 14.26 -14.62 1.51
C GLY A 160 13.40 -14.93 2.74
N HIS A 161 12.71 -13.96 3.31
CA HIS A 161 11.76 -14.16 4.40
C HIS A 161 10.33 -14.14 3.87
N PRO A 162 9.45 -15.05 4.32
CA PRO A 162 8.02 -14.94 4.06
C PRO A 162 7.48 -13.62 4.63
N ILE A 163 6.60 -12.97 3.89
CA ILE A 163 5.98 -11.73 4.35
C ILE A 163 4.86 -12.06 5.33
N ASP A 164 4.95 -11.49 6.52
CA ASP A 164 3.87 -11.45 7.50
C ASP A 164 3.16 -10.10 7.40
N ALA A 165 1.99 -10.10 6.76
CA ALA A 165 1.11 -8.94 6.60
C ALA A 165 -0.02 -8.92 7.65
N SER A 166 0.11 -9.61 8.76
CA SER A 166 -0.86 -9.53 9.86
C SER A 166 -0.82 -8.14 10.51
N CYS A 167 -2.00 -7.61 10.89
CA CYS A 167 -2.19 -6.34 11.59
C CYS A 167 -2.67 -6.54 13.03
#